data_5b54ef17c6d7da8a3ccfc215196881c0
#
_entry.id   5b54ef17c6d7da8a3ccfc215196881c0
#
_cell.length_a   1.000
_cell.length_b   1.000
_cell.length_c   1.000
_cell.angle_alpha   90.00
_cell.angle_beta   90.00
_cell.angle_gamma   90.00
#
_symmetry.space_group_name_H-M   'P 1'
#
loop_
_entity.id
_entity.type
_entity.pdbx_description
1 polymer ?
#
loop_
_entity_poly.entity_id
_entity_poly.type
_entity_poly.pdbx_seq_one_letter_code
_entity_poly.pdbx_strand_id
1 'polypeptide(L)'
;MAKQEPIFTRATFQFFRDLARNNRKVWMDAHRERYQQFVVQPFRRLLEEVSPAILELDSRFDTSGRSGANFSRINRDIRFAKNKTPYRAQMYLKFSPPFSGQGETGQLYTGISADTVTAGFRIYCGSKRKESALAQIGETHALRQPKWVRQQKRRLCRRYESYWYTMEKGAWTQRDGWPTASDDWKRIRAWIVRRKLKTADASQSTFPREILKIFRDLYPLLRFTSLED
;
A
#
# COMPACT_ATOMS: atom_id res chain seq x y z
N MET A 1 -21.03 -14.01 -22.81
CA MET A 1 -20.22 -13.79 -21.61
C MET A 1 -20.89 -12.72 -20.76
N ALA A 2 -21.27 -13.02 -19.53
CA ALA A 2 -21.87 -12.04 -18.63
C ALA A 2 -20.86 -10.89 -18.41
N LYS A 3 -21.33 -9.66 -18.56
CA LYS A 3 -20.50 -8.46 -18.35
C LYS A 3 -20.14 -8.41 -16.85
N GLN A 4 -18.90 -8.61 -16.52
CA GLN A 4 -18.44 -8.57 -15.12
C GLN A 4 -18.71 -7.18 -14.52
N GLU A 5 -19.46 -7.13 -13.44
CA GLU A 5 -19.82 -5.86 -12.81
C GLU A 5 -18.61 -5.22 -12.12
N PRO A 6 -18.51 -3.88 -12.11
CA PRO A 6 -17.47 -3.16 -11.40
C PRO A 6 -17.45 -3.55 -9.91
N ILE A 7 -16.25 -3.72 -9.36
CA ILE A 7 -16.08 -4.01 -7.93
C ILE A 7 -16.35 -2.76 -7.08
N PHE A 8 -15.78 -1.63 -7.46
CA PHE A 8 -16.01 -0.35 -6.81
C PHE A 8 -16.95 0.51 -7.62
N THR A 9 -17.90 1.13 -6.96
CA THR A 9 -18.93 1.96 -7.58
C THR A 9 -18.85 3.39 -7.06
N ARG A 10 -19.62 4.29 -7.67
CA ARG A 10 -19.78 5.65 -7.16
C ARG A 10 -20.15 5.69 -5.66
N ALA A 11 -20.90 4.70 -5.18
CA ALA A 11 -21.30 4.60 -3.77
C ALA A 11 -20.10 4.39 -2.83
N THR A 12 -19.07 3.65 -3.26
CA THR A 12 -17.82 3.48 -2.50
C THR A 12 -17.14 4.83 -2.25
N PHE A 13 -16.94 5.62 -3.31
CA PHE A 13 -16.29 6.93 -3.22
C PHE A 13 -17.14 7.93 -2.44
N GLN A 14 -18.46 7.89 -2.64
CA GLN A 14 -19.39 8.73 -1.90
C GLN A 14 -19.36 8.43 -0.40
N PHE A 15 -19.26 7.15 -0.01
CA PHE A 15 -19.12 6.78 1.41
C PHE A 15 -17.89 7.45 2.04
N PHE A 16 -16.74 7.44 1.37
CA PHE A 16 -15.52 8.07 1.90
C PHE A 16 -15.64 9.61 1.96
N ARG A 17 -16.33 10.24 1.01
CA ARG A 17 -16.63 11.70 1.07
C ARG A 17 -17.49 12.03 2.27
N ASP A 18 -18.56 11.26 2.47
CA ASP A 18 -19.48 11.44 3.59
C ASP A 18 -18.79 11.21 4.93
N LEU A 19 -17.96 10.17 5.03
CA LEU A 19 -17.15 9.88 6.22
C LEU A 19 -16.14 11.01 6.51
N ALA A 20 -15.50 11.56 5.50
CA ALA A 20 -14.53 12.67 5.69
C ALA A 20 -15.21 13.91 6.27
N ARG A 21 -16.45 14.19 5.87
CA ARG A 21 -17.26 15.33 6.36
C ARG A 21 -17.86 15.08 7.76
N ASN A 22 -18.12 13.81 8.11
CA ASN A 22 -18.84 13.40 9.31
C ASN A 22 -18.05 12.40 10.15
N ASN A 23 -16.75 12.60 10.34
CA ASN A 23 -15.84 11.64 10.94
C ASN A 23 -16.04 11.53 12.46
N ARG A 24 -17.17 10.93 12.86
CA ARG A 24 -17.61 10.74 14.26
C ARG A 24 -18.17 9.33 14.45
N LYS A 25 -18.08 8.81 15.68
CA LYS A 25 -18.56 7.47 16.03
C LYS A 25 -20.06 7.31 15.73
N VAL A 26 -20.89 8.27 16.18
CA VAL A 26 -22.35 8.25 15.97
C VAL A 26 -22.70 8.14 14.48
N TRP A 27 -22.00 8.90 13.61
CA TRP A 27 -22.26 8.83 12.18
C TRP A 27 -21.88 7.45 11.61
N MET A 28 -20.72 6.90 11.97
CA MET A 28 -20.31 5.58 11.51
C MET A 28 -21.26 4.48 11.98
N ASP A 29 -21.72 4.55 13.22
CA ASP A 29 -22.67 3.57 13.77
C ASP A 29 -23.99 3.58 13.00
N ALA A 30 -24.50 4.77 12.66
CA ALA A 30 -25.70 4.93 11.83
C ALA A 30 -25.53 4.51 10.36
N HIS A 31 -24.27 4.44 9.85
CA HIS A 31 -23.97 4.11 8.45
C HIS A 31 -23.17 2.81 8.31
N ARG A 32 -23.17 1.94 9.30
CA ARG A 32 -22.37 0.71 9.33
C ARG A 32 -22.74 -0.25 8.20
N GLU A 33 -24.00 -0.36 7.85
CA GLU A 33 -24.46 -1.19 6.73
C GLU A 33 -23.90 -0.66 5.39
N ARG A 34 -23.94 0.66 5.17
CA ARG A 34 -23.33 1.28 3.99
C ARG A 34 -21.82 1.01 3.93
N TYR A 35 -21.13 1.06 5.08
CA TYR A 35 -19.72 0.72 5.17
C TYR A 35 -19.47 -0.73 4.76
N GLN A 36 -20.25 -1.67 5.25
CA GLN A 36 -20.13 -3.07 4.89
C GLN A 36 -20.40 -3.28 3.39
N GLN A 37 -21.49 -2.74 2.88
CA GLN A 37 -21.93 -2.95 1.50
C GLN A 37 -21.01 -2.28 0.47
N PHE A 38 -20.62 -1.03 0.71
CA PHE A 38 -19.92 -0.22 -0.31
C PHE A 38 -18.40 -0.13 -0.12
N VAL A 39 -17.88 -0.63 0.99
CA VAL A 39 -16.44 -0.64 1.25
C VAL A 39 -15.94 -2.04 1.52
N VAL A 40 -16.41 -2.70 2.58
CA VAL A 40 -15.85 -3.99 3.01
C VAL A 40 -16.07 -5.08 1.96
N GLN A 41 -17.31 -5.25 1.50
CA GLN A 41 -17.63 -6.26 0.49
C GLN A 41 -16.88 -6.06 -0.84
N PRO A 42 -16.80 -4.85 -1.43
CA PRO A 42 -15.98 -4.60 -2.61
C PRO A 42 -14.50 -4.96 -2.41
N PHE A 43 -13.92 -4.63 -1.26
CA PHE A 43 -12.54 -5.00 -0.98
C PHE A 43 -12.34 -6.51 -0.84
N ARG A 44 -13.31 -7.24 -0.28
CA ARG A 44 -13.30 -8.71 -0.22
C ARG A 44 -13.40 -9.32 -1.62
N ARG A 45 -14.31 -8.83 -2.46
CA ARG A 45 -14.41 -9.25 -3.87
C ARG A 45 -13.12 -9.01 -4.64
N LEU A 46 -12.47 -7.85 -4.43
CA LEU A 46 -11.18 -7.58 -5.06
C LEU A 46 -10.13 -8.58 -4.59
N LEU A 47 -10.04 -8.86 -3.29
CA LEU A 47 -9.12 -9.87 -2.75
C LEU A 47 -9.35 -11.24 -3.41
N GLU A 48 -10.60 -11.71 -3.42
CA GLU A 48 -10.98 -13.01 -4.01
C GLU A 48 -10.57 -13.08 -5.49
N GLU A 49 -10.83 -12.01 -6.26
CA GLU A 49 -10.54 -11.99 -7.69
C GLU A 49 -9.02 -11.95 -8.00
N VAL A 50 -8.22 -11.27 -7.18
CA VAL A 50 -6.78 -11.16 -7.43
C VAL A 50 -5.96 -12.27 -6.78
N SER A 51 -6.48 -12.96 -5.76
CA SER A 51 -5.76 -13.95 -4.96
C SER A 51 -5.10 -15.07 -5.76
N PRO A 52 -5.75 -15.70 -6.77
CA PRO A 52 -5.09 -16.74 -7.55
C PRO A 52 -3.81 -16.23 -8.21
N ALA A 53 -3.87 -15.09 -8.89
CA ALA A 53 -2.71 -14.51 -9.57
C ALA A 53 -1.65 -13.94 -8.60
N ILE A 54 -2.04 -13.58 -7.40
CA ILE A 54 -1.10 -13.17 -6.31
C ILE A 54 -0.34 -14.40 -5.80
N LEU A 55 -0.99 -15.53 -5.62
CA LEU A 55 -0.35 -16.80 -5.20
C LEU A 55 0.53 -17.41 -6.30
N GLU A 56 0.18 -17.19 -7.59
CA GLU A 56 1.07 -17.50 -8.71
C GLU A 56 2.34 -16.64 -8.71
N LEU A 57 2.22 -15.37 -8.30
CA LEU A 57 3.36 -14.46 -8.23
C LEU A 57 4.31 -14.83 -7.09
N ASP A 58 3.76 -15.18 -5.92
CA ASP A 58 4.49 -15.71 -4.76
C ASP A 58 3.52 -16.49 -3.86
N SER A 59 3.69 -17.81 -3.79
CA SER A 59 2.83 -18.71 -3.00
C SER A 59 2.85 -18.41 -1.50
N ARG A 60 3.79 -17.61 -1.02
CA ARG A 60 3.92 -17.23 0.38
C ARG A 60 3.01 -16.07 0.80
N PHE A 61 2.35 -15.38 -0.14
CA PHE A 61 1.45 -14.30 0.23
C PHE A 61 0.26 -14.78 1.06
N ASP A 62 -0.05 -14.05 2.13
CA ASP A 62 -1.29 -14.24 2.88
C ASP A 62 -2.47 -13.66 2.09
N THR A 63 -3.42 -14.51 1.73
CA THR A 63 -4.67 -14.15 1.06
C THR A 63 -5.90 -14.49 1.91
N SER A 64 -5.72 -14.67 3.23
CA SER A 64 -6.78 -15.11 4.16
C SER A 64 -7.90 -14.08 4.37
N GLY A 65 -7.72 -12.84 3.94
CA GLY A 65 -8.71 -11.77 4.12
C GLY A 65 -8.84 -11.25 5.55
N ARG A 66 -7.85 -11.51 6.40
CA ARG A 66 -7.86 -11.04 7.79
C ARG A 66 -7.60 -9.54 7.88
N SER A 67 -8.33 -8.87 8.79
CA SER A 67 -8.06 -7.49 9.15
C SER A 67 -6.66 -7.36 9.78
N GLY A 68 -5.88 -6.38 9.30
CA GLY A 68 -4.49 -6.20 9.71
C GLY A 68 -3.49 -6.94 8.82
N ALA A 69 -3.81 -8.13 8.31
CA ALA A 69 -3.03 -8.82 7.29
C ALA A 69 -3.29 -8.22 5.90
N ASN A 70 -4.45 -8.48 5.31
CA ASN A 70 -4.80 -7.96 3.98
C ASN A 70 -5.48 -6.59 4.02
N PHE A 71 -6.35 -6.36 5.00
CA PHE A 71 -7.11 -5.12 5.07
C PHE A 71 -6.58 -4.15 6.12
N SER A 72 -6.47 -2.88 5.76
CA SER A 72 -6.19 -1.85 6.75
C SER A 72 -7.41 -1.66 7.67
N ARG A 73 -7.16 -1.35 8.94
CA ARG A 73 -8.24 -0.96 9.87
C ARG A 73 -8.73 0.43 9.51
N ILE A 74 -10.05 0.61 9.46
CA ILE A 74 -10.65 1.93 9.29
C ILE A 74 -10.50 2.79 10.55
N ASN A 75 -10.52 2.16 11.73
CA ASN A 75 -10.32 2.85 13.00
C ASN A 75 -8.88 3.36 13.11
N ARG A 76 -8.73 4.57 13.64
CA ARG A 76 -7.45 5.17 13.97
C ARG A 76 -7.11 4.94 15.44
N ASP A 77 -5.84 4.73 15.74
CA ASP A 77 -5.35 4.92 17.10
C ASP A 77 -5.13 6.42 17.31
N ILE A 78 -6.00 7.02 18.11
CA ILE A 78 -6.02 8.46 18.36
C ILE A 78 -5.49 8.84 19.75
N ARG A 79 -5.01 7.86 20.52
CA ARG A 79 -4.56 8.10 21.93
C ARG A 79 -3.52 9.22 21.99
N PHE A 80 -2.53 9.16 21.12
CA PHE A 80 -1.43 10.13 21.06
C PHE A 80 -1.47 11.04 19.83
N ALA A 81 -2.53 10.99 19.02
CA ALA A 81 -2.64 11.79 17.81
C ALA A 81 -3.15 13.20 18.12
N LYS A 82 -2.57 14.23 17.49
CA LYS A 82 -3.11 15.61 17.53
C LYS A 82 -4.51 15.66 16.88
N ASN A 83 -4.67 15.02 15.74
CA ASN A 83 -5.98 14.90 15.08
C ASN A 83 -6.77 13.74 15.70
N LYS A 84 -7.88 14.06 16.37
CA LYS A 84 -8.75 13.13 17.09
C LYS A 84 -9.89 12.52 16.24
N THR A 85 -9.90 12.67 14.91
CA THR A 85 -10.87 11.98 14.06
C THR A 85 -10.70 10.46 14.17
N PRO A 86 -11.79 9.70 14.51
CA PRO A 86 -11.66 8.29 14.87
C PRO A 86 -11.45 7.35 13.68
N TYR A 87 -11.77 7.79 12.46
CA TYR A 87 -11.71 6.93 11.28
C TYR A 87 -10.76 7.47 10.21
N ARG A 88 -10.23 6.56 9.42
CA ARG A 88 -9.50 6.86 8.18
C ARG A 88 -10.49 7.00 7.05
N ALA A 89 -10.45 8.10 6.29
CA ALA A 89 -11.27 8.27 5.09
C ALA A 89 -10.66 7.54 3.87
N GLN A 90 -10.08 6.37 4.11
CA GLN A 90 -9.46 5.51 3.11
C GLN A 90 -9.34 4.07 3.63
N MET A 91 -9.29 3.12 2.71
CA MET A 91 -9.00 1.72 3.00
C MET A 91 -7.98 1.15 2.03
N TYR A 92 -7.18 0.20 2.51
CA TYR A 92 -6.15 -0.49 1.72
C TYR A 92 -6.37 -1.99 1.74
N LEU A 93 -6.20 -2.62 0.57
CA LEU A 93 -5.87 -4.02 0.40
C LEU A 93 -4.35 -4.12 0.22
N LYS A 94 -3.71 -5.04 0.92
CA LYS A 94 -2.26 -5.22 0.89
C LYS A 94 -1.89 -6.69 0.88
N PHE A 95 -0.76 -6.99 0.27
CA PHE A 95 -0.12 -8.29 0.25
C PHE A 95 1.32 -8.15 0.73
N SER A 96 1.68 -8.97 1.70
CA SER A 96 3.04 -9.09 2.22
C SER A 96 3.37 -10.56 2.31
N PRO A 97 4.60 -10.99 2.01
CA PRO A 97 5.02 -12.33 2.37
C PRO A 97 4.97 -12.51 3.88
N PRO A 98 4.79 -13.73 4.39
CA PRO A 98 4.84 -13.98 5.81
C PRO A 98 6.21 -13.55 6.35
N PHE A 99 6.16 -12.99 7.52
CA PHE A 99 7.32 -12.42 8.17
C PHE A 99 8.16 -13.53 8.84
N SER A 100 9.39 -13.69 8.43
CA SER A 100 10.33 -14.70 8.97
C SER A 100 11.33 -14.14 9.99
N GLY A 101 11.02 -13.02 10.65
CA GLY A 101 11.97 -12.47 11.63
C GLY A 101 11.64 -11.08 12.12
N GLN A 102 12.62 -10.37 12.65
CA GLN A 102 12.45 -9.07 13.31
C GLN A 102 12.48 -7.84 12.36
N GLY A 103 12.27 -8.00 11.07
CA GLY A 103 12.29 -6.93 10.07
C GLY A 103 10.89 -6.54 9.56
N GLU A 104 10.77 -5.43 8.91
CA GLU A 104 9.57 -4.99 8.23
C GLU A 104 9.64 -5.45 6.77
N THR A 105 8.59 -6.10 6.30
CA THR A 105 8.51 -6.55 4.91
C THR A 105 7.90 -5.49 4.02
N GLY A 106 8.33 -5.46 2.77
CA GLY A 106 7.66 -4.73 1.72
C GLY A 106 6.23 -5.22 1.51
N GLN A 107 5.39 -4.36 0.97
CA GLN A 107 3.98 -4.65 0.69
C GLN A 107 3.63 -4.20 -0.72
N LEU A 108 2.94 -5.05 -1.47
CA LEU A 108 2.11 -4.61 -2.60
C LEU A 108 0.76 -4.15 -2.05
N TYR A 109 0.24 -3.04 -2.54
CA TYR A 109 -1.01 -2.50 -2.01
C TYR A 109 -1.84 -1.78 -3.05
N THR A 110 -3.15 -1.76 -2.84
CA THR A 110 -4.07 -0.80 -3.46
C THR A 110 -4.88 -0.10 -2.39
N GLY A 111 -5.09 1.19 -2.56
CA GLY A 111 -5.81 2.04 -1.61
C GLY A 111 -6.87 2.87 -2.30
N ILE A 112 -8.02 2.99 -1.64
CA ILE A 112 -9.17 3.77 -2.13
C ILE A 112 -9.56 4.78 -1.07
N SER A 113 -9.74 6.01 -1.50
CA SER A 113 -10.28 7.14 -0.73
C SER A 113 -11.40 7.81 -1.52
N ALA A 114 -11.86 8.96 -1.04
CA ALA A 114 -12.93 9.73 -1.69
C ALA A 114 -12.66 10.06 -3.16
N ASP A 115 -11.43 10.51 -3.45
CA ASP A 115 -11.07 11.09 -4.75
C ASP A 115 -9.77 10.51 -5.35
N THR A 116 -9.15 9.56 -4.63
CA THR A 116 -7.87 9.01 -5.03
C THR A 116 -7.86 7.49 -4.92
N VAL A 117 -7.40 6.85 -5.97
CA VAL A 117 -7.05 5.42 -6.01
C VAL A 117 -5.55 5.32 -6.19
N THR A 118 -4.90 4.49 -5.39
CA THR A 118 -3.45 4.26 -5.51
C THR A 118 -3.17 2.78 -5.54
N ALA A 119 -2.19 2.36 -6.34
CA ALA A 119 -1.66 1.00 -6.28
C ALA A 119 -0.13 1.04 -6.40
N GLY A 120 0.56 0.17 -5.67
CA GLY A 120 1.99 0.22 -5.68
C GLY A 120 2.68 -0.73 -4.70
N PHE A 121 3.94 -0.45 -4.51
CA PHE A 121 4.83 -1.02 -3.51
C PHE A 121 5.09 0.00 -2.41
N ARG A 122 5.20 -0.46 -1.18
CA ARG A 122 5.66 0.34 -0.05
C ARG A 122 6.38 -0.52 0.98
N ILE A 123 7.31 0.08 1.68
CA ILE A 123 7.92 -0.46 2.89
C ILE A 123 8.11 0.68 3.90
N TYR A 124 7.85 0.40 5.16
CA TYR A 124 8.06 1.31 6.28
C TYR A 124 8.91 0.64 7.33
N CYS A 125 9.85 1.37 7.90
CA CYS A 125 10.59 0.95 9.07
C CYS A 125 9.97 1.56 10.31
N GLY A 126 9.76 0.78 11.35
CA GLY A 126 9.21 1.25 12.62
C GLY A 126 10.08 2.31 13.26
N SER A 127 9.44 3.29 13.87
CA SER A 127 10.11 4.43 14.51
C SER A 127 11.04 4.08 15.68
N LYS A 128 10.95 2.85 16.20
CA LYS A 128 11.64 2.42 17.44
C LYS A 128 13.02 1.80 17.21
N ARG A 129 13.47 1.59 15.98
CA ARG A 129 14.78 0.98 15.69
C ARG A 129 15.80 2.04 15.34
N LYS A 130 16.95 2.02 16.01
CA LYS A 130 18.10 2.89 15.69
C LYS A 130 18.67 2.59 14.29
N GLU A 131 18.61 1.32 13.86
CA GLU A 131 19.00 0.87 12.53
C GLU A 131 17.74 0.51 11.75
N SER A 132 17.59 1.09 10.58
CA SER A 132 16.47 0.84 9.70
C SER A 132 16.69 -0.50 8.98
N ALA A 133 15.67 -1.38 8.92
CA ALA A 133 15.75 -2.58 8.09
C ALA A 133 16.04 -2.23 6.63
N LEU A 134 15.55 -1.10 6.13
CA LEU A 134 15.90 -0.57 4.82
C LEU A 134 17.38 -0.15 4.70
N ALA A 135 18.01 0.31 5.79
CA ALA A 135 19.45 0.57 5.78
C ALA A 135 20.24 -0.74 5.65
N GLN A 136 19.84 -1.80 6.37
CA GLN A 136 20.45 -3.13 6.21
C GLN A 136 20.24 -3.69 4.79
N ILE A 137 19.06 -3.53 4.21
CA ILE A 137 18.79 -3.87 2.80
C ILE A 137 19.68 -3.03 1.88
N GLY A 138 19.83 -1.75 2.15
CA GLY A 138 20.73 -0.87 1.42
C GLY A 138 22.17 -1.33 1.48
N GLU A 139 22.65 -1.73 2.64
CA GLU A 139 24.03 -2.23 2.83
C GLU A 139 24.24 -3.60 2.19
N THR A 140 23.27 -4.50 2.27
CA THR A 140 23.40 -5.85 1.71
C THR A 140 23.12 -5.91 0.21
N HIS A 141 22.09 -5.25 -0.27
CA HIS A 141 21.63 -5.38 -1.67
C HIS A 141 21.95 -4.15 -2.53
N ALA A 142 21.67 -2.93 -2.05
CA ALA A 142 21.88 -1.73 -2.87
C ALA A 142 23.35 -1.41 -3.07
N LEU A 143 24.20 -1.67 -2.08
CA LEU A 143 25.66 -1.54 -2.22
C LEU A 143 26.25 -2.67 -3.06
N ARG A 144 25.72 -3.89 -2.96
CA ARG A 144 26.14 -5.02 -3.78
C ARG A 144 25.59 -4.96 -5.20
N GLN A 145 24.43 -4.32 -5.40
CA GLN A 145 23.76 -4.22 -6.70
C GLN A 145 23.34 -2.78 -7.06
N PRO A 146 24.24 -1.79 -7.04
CA PRO A 146 23.86 -0.39 -7.33
C PRO A 146 23.33 -0.19 -8.75
N LYS A 147 23.73 -1.05 -9.69
CA LYS A 147 23.23 -1.05 -11.07
C LYS A 147 21.75 -1.46 -11.12
N TRP A 148 21.30 -2.36 -10.25
CA TRP A 148 19.94 -2.87 -10.24
C TRP A 148 18.91 -1.77 -9.90
N VAL A 149 19.14 -0.98 -8.84
CA VAL A 149 18.22 0.12 -8.46
C VAL A 149 18.11 1.14 -9.61
N ARG A 150 19.23 1.49 -10.24
CA ARG A 150 19.24 2.39 -11.40
C ARG A 150 18.49 1.80 -12.60
N GLN A 151 18.59 0.50 -12.83
CA GLN A 151 17.84 -0.20 -13.87
C GLN A 151 16.33 -0.18 -13.58
N GLN A 152 15.90 -0.48 -12.33
CA GLN A 152 14.49 -0.40 -11.95
C GLN A 152 13.97 1.04 -12.09
N LYS A 153 14.72 2.04 -11.67
CA LYS A 153 14.36 3.44 -11.88
C LYS A 153 14.10 3.73 -13.37
N ARG A 154 15.01 3.35 -14.28
CA ARG A 154 14.81 3.57 -15.72
C ARG A 154 13.54 2.89 -16.25
N ARG A 155 13.24 1.67 -15.79
CA ARG A 155 12.08 0.89 -16.20
C ARG A 155 10.75 1.46 -15.70
N LEU A 156 10.73 2.04 -14.50
CA LEU A 156 9.51 2.34 -13.76
C LEU A 156 9.19 3.83 -13.67
N CYS A 157 10.19 4.74 -13.73
CA CYS A 157 10.02 6.17 -13.40
C CYS A 157 9.01 6.92 -14.29
N ARG A 158 8.75 6.45 -15.52
CA ARG A 158 7.74 7.07 -16.41
C ARG A 158 6.29 6.69 -16.07
N ARG A 159 6.10 5.57 -15.35
CA ARG A 159 4.78 5.02 -15.05
C ARG A 159 4.42 5.10 -13.57
N TYR A 160 5.41 5.24 -12.71
CA TYR A 160 5.26 5.22 -11.26
C TYR A 160 5.96 6.41 -10.63
N GLU A 161 5.29 7.10 -9.73
CA GLU A 161 5.93 8.05 -8.82
C GLU A 161 6.67 7.29 -7.74
N SER A 162 7.81 7.82 -7.32
CA SER A 162 8.60 7.28 -6.21
C SER A 162 8.96 8.40 -5.26
N TYR A 163 8.88 8.12 -3.98
CA TYR A 163 9.34 9.00 -2.90
C TYR A 163 9.68 8.15 -1.67
N TRP A 164 10.49 8.72 -0.81
CA TRP A 164 10.97 8.05 0.38
C TRP A 164 11.07 9.04 1.54
N TYR A 165 11.20 8.53 2.73
CA TYR A 165 11.24 9.35 3.94
C TYR A 165 12.53 9.13 4.71
N THR A 166 13.02 10.22 5.31
CA THR A 166 14.03 10.22 6.37
C THR A 166 13.41 10.67 7.69
N MET A 167 14.12 10.47 8.79
CA MET A 167 13.78 11.04 10.08
C MET A 167 14.76 12.18 10.37
N GLU A 168 14.29 13.42 10.38
CA GLU A 168 15.09 14.60 10.63
C GLU A 168 14.52 15.36 11.83
N LYS A 169 15.33 15.57 12.86
CA LYS A 169 14.91 16.25 14.10
C LYS A 169 13.61 15.68 14.71
N GLY A 170 13.42 14.36 14.62
CA GLY A 170 12.22 13.68 15.12
C GLY A 170 11.00 13.75 14.21
N ALA A 171 11.08 14.36 13.04
CA ALA A 171 9.99 14.47 12.07
C ALA A 171 10.26 13.66 10.80
N TRP A 172 9.20 13.12 10.21
CA TRP A 172 9.26 12.46 8.91
C TRP A 172 9.42 13.50 7.80
N THR A 173 10.53 13.43 7.07
CA THR A 173 10.82 14.34 5.95
C THR A 173 10.77 13.57 4.65
N GLN A 174 9.88 13.98 3.74
CA GLN A 174 9.74 13.37 2.42
C GLN A 174 10.88 13.82 1.49
N ARG A 175 11.36 12.85 0.72
CA ARG A 175 12.31 13.03 -0.37
C ARG A 175 11.69 12.46 -1.65
N ASP A 176 11.60 13.27 -2.70
CA ASP A 176 11.04 12.82 -3.96
C ASP A 176 12.07 12.06 -4.81
N GLY A 177 11.58 11.13 -5.62
CA GLY A 177 12.40 10.32 -6.50
C GLY A 177 12.84 9.00 -5.88
N TRP A 178 13.90 8.42 -6.46
CA TRP A 178 14.43 7.10 -6.11
C TRP A 178 15.65 7.23 -5.21
N PRO A 179 15.78 6.41 -4.16
CA PRO A 179 17.00 6.34 -3.35
C PRO A 179 18.09 5.65 -4.17
N THR A 180 19.01 6.41 -4.77
CA THR A 180 20.05 5.87 -5.67
C THR A 180 21.47 6.03 -5.15
N ALA A 181 21.67 6.91 -4.18
CA ALA A 181 22.95 7.07 -3.52
C ALA A 181 23.07 6.12 -2.30
N SER A 182 24.28 5.67 -1.97
CA SER A 182 24.52 4.84 -0.79
C SER A 182 24.09 5.51 0.50
N ASP A 183 24.26 6.82 0.61
CA ASP A 183 23.86 7.58 1.80
C ASP A 183 22.33 7.74 1.93
N ASP A 184 21.57 7.68 0.82
CA ASP A 184 20.12 7.62 0.86
C ASP A 184 19.68 6.38 1.64
N TRP A 185 20.26 5.21 1.34
CA TRP A 185 19.91 3.93 1.94
C TRP A 185 20.22 3.84 3.44
N LYS A 186 21.28 4.50 3.90
CA LYS A 186 21.60 4.59 5.33
C LYS A 186 20.56 5.38 6.15
N ARG A 187 19.87 6.32 5.49
CA ARG A 187 18.96 7.29 6.14
C ARG A 187 17.49 6.99 5.91
N ILE A 188 17.17 6.10 4.97
CA ILE A 188 15.80 5.82 4.55
C ILE A 188 14.99 5.17 5.67
N ARG A 189 13.74 5.61 5.86
CA ARG A 189 12.78 5.10 6.83
C ARG A 189 11.52 4.53 6.21
N ALA A 190 11.21 4.96 5.01
CA ALA A 190 10.14 4.41 4.19
C ALA A 190 10.44 4.65 2.72
N TRP A 191 9.99 3.74 1.88
CA TRP A 191 10.06 3.89 0.44
C TRP A 191 8.75 3.46 -0.20
N ILE A 192 8.22 4.32 -1.07
CA ILE A 192 6.96 4.13 -1.75
C ILE A 192 7.20 4.30 -3.25
N VAL A 193 6.73 3.33 -4.03
CA VAL A 193 6.65 3.40 -5.49
C VAL A 193 5.23 3.06 -5.88
N ARG A 194 4.51 4.00 -6.49
CA ARG A 194 3.08 3.84 -6.75
C ARG A 194 2.62 4.51 -8.02
N ARG A 195 1.43 4.14 -8.44
CA ARG A 195 0.66 4.82 -9.47
C ARG A 195 -0.63 5.37 -8.85
N LYS A 196 -0.96 6.61 -9.19
CA LYS A 196 -2.29 7.18 -8.94
C LYS A 196 -3.17 6.82 -10.11
N LEU A 197 -4.38 6.35 -9.81
CA LEU A 197 -5.42 5.99 -10.75
C LEU A 197 -6.62 6.92 -10.52
N LYS A 198 -7.44 7.10 -11.54
CA LYS A 198 -8.69 7.84 -11.40
C LYS A 198 -9.73 6.96 -10.72
N THR A 199 -10.69 7.57 -10.02
CA THR A 199 -11.83 6.83 -9.45
C THR A 199 -12.65 6.12 -10.53
N ALA A 200 -12.72 6.71 -11.74
CA ALA A 200 -13.36 6.10 -12.89
C ALA A 200 -12.68 4.79 -13.33
N ASP A 201 -11.35 4.68 -13.23
CA ASP A 201 -10.61 3.46 -13.56
C ASP A 201 -10.96 2.33 -12.58
N ALA A 202 -11.10 2.64 -11.29
CA ALA A 202 -11.50 1.68 -10.27
C ALA A 202 -12.95 1.21 -10.41
N SER A 203 -13.79 1.98 -11.11
CA SER A 203 -15.16 1.62 -11.44
C SER A 203 -15.31 0.87 -12.76
N GLN A 204 -14.21 0.37 -13.33
CA GLN A 204 -14.23 -0.52 -14.50
C GLN A 204 -14.12 -1.98 -14.07
N SER A 205 -14.74 -2.88 -14.81
CA SER A 205 -14.60 -4.34 -14.60
C SER A 205 -13.16 -4.83 -14.82
N THR A 206 -12.34 -4.07 -15.53
CA THR A 206 -10.91 -4.36 -15.77
C THR A 206 -9.99 -3.97 -14.63
N PHE A 207 -10.49 -3.32 -13.60
CA PHE A 207 -9.68 -2.80 -12.49
C PHE A 207 -8.81 -3.87 -11.79
N PRO A 208 -9.29 -5.09 -11.48
CA PRO A 208 -8.46 -6.13 -10.90
C PRO A 208 -7.25 -6.49 -11.78
N ARG A 209 -7.44 -6.56 -13.08
CA ARG A 209 -6.35 -6.83 -14.04
C ARG A 209 -5.31 -5.71 -14.05
N GLU A 210 -5.75 -4.45 -13.96
CA GLU A 210 -4.83 -3.30 -13.88
C GLU A 210 -4.02 -3.33 -12.57
N ILE A 211 -4.65 -3.67 -11.45
CA ILE A 211 -3.95 -3.85 -10.16
C ILE A 211 -2.91 -4.97 -10.24
N LEU A 212 -3.27 -6.12 -10.80
CA LEU A 212 -2.34 -7.24 -10.97
C LEU A 212 -1.15 -6.87 -11.86
N LYS A 213 -1.36 -6.08 -12.92
CA LYS A 213 -0.27 -5.58 -13.76
C LYS A 213 0.69 -4.67 -12.97
N ILE A 214 0.15 -3.76 -12.15
CA ILE A 214 0.96 -2.91 -11.27
C ILE A 214 1.75 -3.76 -10.28
N PHE A 215 1.14 -4.77 -9.69
CA PHE A 215 1.79 -5.64 -8.73
C PHE A 215 2.92 -6.47 -9.35
N ARG A 216 2.70 -7.04 -10.54
CA ARG A 216 3.75 -7.74 -11.29
C ARG A 216 4.92 -6.82 -11.63
N ASP A 217 4.64 -5.59 -12.06
CA ASP A 217 5.67 -4.60 -12.36
C ASP A 217 6.54 -4.26 -11.13
N LEU A 218 5.93 -4.20 -9.94
CA LEU A 218 6.58 -3.74 -8.71
C LEU A 218 7.03 -4.90 -7.79
N TYR A 219 6.66 -6.13 -8.08
CA TYR A 219 7.08 -7.31 -7.31
C TYR A 219 8.62 -7.44 -7.18
N PRO A 220 9.45 -7.12 -8.18
CA PRO A 220 10.89 -7.10 -7.99
C PRO A 220 11.37 -6.17 -6.88
N LEU A 221 10.66 -5.05 -6.61
CA LEU A 221 11.01 -4.16 -5.49
C LEU A 221 10.70 -4.81 -4.14
N LEU A 222 9.58 -5.54 -4.07
CA LEU A 222 9.23 -6.30 -2.88
C LEU A 222 10.28 -7.38 -2.60
N ARG A 223 10.67 -8.17 -3.60
CA ARG A 223 11.75 -9.16 -3.50
C ARG A 223 13.06 -8.55 -3.02
N PHE A 224 13.45 -7.43 -3.61
CA PHE A 224 14.66 -6.70 -3.25
C PHE A 224 14.66 -6.23 -1.79
N THR A 225 13.49 -5.91 -1.24
CA THR A 225 13.34 -5.46 0.16
C THR A 225 12.99 -6.60 1.12
N SER A 226 12.87 -7.83 0.65
CA SER A 226 12.80 -9.01 1.50
C SER A 226 14.21 -9.42 1.91
N LEU A 227 14.44 -9.66 3.20
CA LEU A 227 15.76 -10.10 3.74
C LEU A 227 15.99 -11.60 3.55
N GLU A 228 15.20 -12.24 2.71
CA GLU A 228 15.35 -13.66 2.39
C GLU A 228 16.23 -13.81 1.16
N ASP A 229 17.28 -14.62 1.29
CA ASP A 229 18.14 -15.11 0.21
C ASP A 229 17.37 -15.98 -0.78
#